data_de35e67019c09a0bd4d0fac7d15e2175
#
_entry.id   de35e67019c09a0bd4d0fac7d15e2175
#
_cell.length_a   1.000
_cell.length_b   1.000
_cell.length_c   1.000
_cell.angle_alpha   90.00
_cell.angle_beta   90.00
_cell.angle_gamma   90.00
#
_symmetry.space_group_name_H-M   'P 1'
#
loop_
_entity.id
_entity.type
_entity.pdbx_description
1 polymer ?
#
loop_
_entity_poly.entity_id
_entity_poly.type
_entity_poly.pdbx_seq_one_letter_code
_entity_poly.pdbx_strand_id
1 'polypeptide(L)'
;VARTKLPITPEADLLSVDGEHLRPLAERMRPRTLDEMVGQKRLLAPDSALRRAVESGRVHSMILWGPPGCGKTTLALLLAHYADAEFKAISAVLSGLPDVRQVLAEAAQRFAGGRRTVLFVDEVHRFNKAQQDAFLPHIERGTILFVGATTENPSFELNSALLSRCRVHVLEGVSPQDIVEALQRALHDPERGLGQESIQVSDASLLEIASAADGDVRRALTLLEIAAELAGGEGGQITPQTLLQVLADRTRRFDKNGEQFYDQISALHKSVRSSNPDAALYWLTRMLDGGCDPAYLARRLTRMAIEDIGLADPRAQSMALEAWDIYERLGSPEGELAFAQLVLYLASTAKSNAGYAAFNQAKAEVRATGTQEVPLHLRNAPTKLMKTLGYGQDYQYDHDAEGGIALDQTGFPDAMGERVYYNPVPRGLEIKLKEKLDRLRAAREQARADKGGKPTA
;
A
#
# COMPACT_ATOMS: atom_id res chain seq x y z
N VAL A 1 25.00 36.12 -5.47
CA VAL A 1 24.91 36.04 -6.93
C VAL A 1 24.46 34.61 -7.22
N ALA A 2 23.18 34.44 -7.58
CA ALA A 2 22.63 33.14 -7.99
C ALA A 2 23.31 32.73 -9.32
N ARG A 3 24.05 31.64 -9.30
CA ARG A 3 24.55 31.03 -10.54
C ARG A 3 23.36 30.33 -11.20
N THR A 4 22.87 30.88 -12.27
CA THR A 4 21.97 30.21 -13.21
C THR A 4 22.74 29.01 -13.80
N LYS A 5 22.47 27.81 -13.33
CA LYS A 5 23.06 26.62 -13.92
C LYS A 5 22.39 26.34 -15.27
N LEU A 6 23.19 26.00 -16.25
CA LEU A 6 22.73 25.57 -17.56
C LEU A 6 21.80 24.35 -17.47
N PRO A 7 20.86 24.18 -18.41
CA PRO A 7 19.98 23.02 -18.46
C PRO A 7 20.76 21.72 -18.58
N ILE A 8 20.19 20.62 -18.08
CA ILE A 8 20.75 19.27 -18.15
C ILE A 8 20.87 18.89 -19.62
N THR A 9 22.08 18.65 -20.10
CA THR A 9 22.29 17.86 -21.31
C THR A 9 22.28 16.38 -20.90
N PRO A 10 21.56 15.49 -21.61
CA PRO A 10 21.66 14.06 -21.37
C PRO A 10 23.15 13.68 -21.45
N GLU A 11 23.65 12.94 -20.44
CA GLU A 11 24.99 12.37 -20.54
C GLU A 11 25.10 11.64 -21.88
N ALA A 12 26.19 11.89 -22.57
CA ALA A 12 26.56 11.21 -23.80
C ALA A 12 26.69 9.70 -23.50
N ASP A 13 25.57 9.01 -23.57
CA ASP A 13 25.57 7.57 -23.76
C ASP A 13 26.18 7.33 -25.13
N LEU A 14 27.06 6.32 -25.25
CA LEU A 14 27.87 5.98 -26.41
C LEU A 14 27.11 5.68 -27.71
N LEU A 15 25.87 6.11 -27.81
CA LEU A 15 25.03 6.12 -29.00
C LEU A 15 24.96 7.56 -29.53
N SER A 16 25.59 7.74 -30.67
CA SER A 16 25.73 8.96 -31.45
C SER A 16 24.48 9.86 -31.47
N VAL A 17 24.70 11.14 -31.66
CA VAL A 17 23.76 12.26 -31.81
C VAL A 17 22.57 11.98 -32.76
N ASP A 18 22.68 11.02 -33.64
CA ASP A 18 21.65 10.62 -34.61
C ASP A 18 20.48 9.77 -34.04
N GLY A 19 20.52 9.36 -32.77
CA GLY A 19 19.51 8.50 -32.15
C GLY A 19 18.48 9.23 -31.25
N GLU A 20 18.58 10.52 -31.01
CA GLU A 20 17.65 11.24 -30.13
C GLU A 20 16.20 11.23 -30.64
N HIS A 21 16.00 11.27 -31.94
CA HIS A 21 14.65 11.20 -32.54
C HIS A 21 13.96 9.85 -32.38
N LEU A 22 14.71 8.79 -32.10
CA LEU A 22 14.18 7.45 -31.90
C LEU A 22 13.71 7.21 -30.45
N ARG A 23 14.01 8.13 -29.53
CA ARG A 23 13.55 8.03 -28.14
C ARG A 23 12.08 8.42 -28.05
N PRO A 24 11.28 7.71 -27.21
CA PRO A 24 9.89 8.10 -26.96
C PRO A 24 9.74 9.56 -26.55
N LEU A 25 8.67 10.23 -26.99
CA LEU A 25 8.38 11.63 -26.67
C LEU A 25 8.46 11.92 -25.17
N ALA A 26 7.96 11.02 -24.34
CA ALA A 26 8.01 11.14 -22.88
C ALA A 26 9.45 11.21 -22.33
N GLU A 27 10.42 10.59 -22.99
CA GLU A 27 11.83 10.67 -22.59
C GLU A 27 12.48 11.93 -23.11
N ARG A 28 12.22 12.30 -24.36
CA ARG A 28 12.72 13.53 -24.98
C ARG A 28 12.23 14.79 -24.25
N MET A 29 10.96 14.78 -23.80
CA MET A 29 10.32 15.89 -23.09
C MET A 29 10.57 15.90 -21.58
N ARG A 30 11.48 15.05 -21.08
CA ARG A 30 11.83 15.04 -19.66
C ARG A 30 12.33 16.43 -19.21
N PRO A 31 11.75 17.01 -18.14
CA PRO A 31 12.18 18.30 -17.59
C PRO A 31 13.68 18.39 -17.33
N ARG A 32 14.29 19.47 -17.79
CA ARG A 32 15.73 19.79 -17.64
C ARG A 32 15.99 20.81 -16.52
N THR A 33 14.93 21.47 -16.04
CA THR A 33 14.97 22.41 -14.91
C THR A 33 13.79 22.17 -13.97
N LEU A 34 13.85 22.71 -12.75
CA LEU A 34 12.72 22.65 -11.82
C LEU A 34 11.48 23.39 -12.35
N ASP A 35 11.68 24.45 -13.14
CA ASP A 35 10.60 25.25 -13.72
C ASP A 35 9.88 24.52 -14.88
N GLU A 36 10.54 23.56 -15.50
CA GLU A 36 9.90 22.70 -16.50
C GLU A 36 9.03 21.60 -15.87
N MET A 37 9.17 21.31 -14.58
CA MET A 37 8.33 20.32 -13.91
C MET A 37 6.91 20.83 -13.76
N VAL A 38 5.95 20.11 -14.35
CA VAL A 38 4.52 20.39 -14.19
C VAL A 38 3.97 19.74 -12.93
N GLY A 39 2.95 20.35 -12.36
CA GLY A 39 2.40 19.90 -11.08
C GLY A 39 3.34 20.21 -9.91
N GLN A 40 3.17 19.50 -8.81
CA GLN A 40 4.00 19.61 -7.59
C GLN A 40 4.15 21.06 -7.06
N LYS A 41 3.15 21.91 -7.32
CA LYS A 41 3.19 23.35 -7.03
C LYS A 41 3.58 23.68 -5.59
N ARG A 42 3.09 22.87 -4.63
CA ARG A 42 3.41 23.01 -3.20
C ARG A 42 4.85 22.61 -2.88
N LEU A 43 5.32 21.52 -3.47
CA LEU A 43 6.64 20.95 -3.20
C LEU A 43 7.77 21.78 -3.85
N LEU A 44 7.51 22.34 -5.04
CA LEU A 44 8.46 23.06 -5.85
C LEU A 44 8.20 24.58 -5.91
N ALA A 45 7.34 25.10 -5.03
CA ALA A 45 7.16 26.55 -4.89
C ALA A 45 8.51 27.26 -4.66
N PRO A 46 8.70 28.49 -5.16
CA PRO A 46 9.97 29.23 -5.03
C PRO A 46 10.47 29.38 -3.59
N ASP A 47 9.55 29.42 -2.64
CA ASP A 47 9.81 29.54 -1.20
C ASP A 47 9.83 28.21 -0.46
N SER A 48 9.58 27.10 -1.14
CA SER A 48 9.57 25.76 -0.52
C SER A 48 10.96 25.36 0.00
N ALA A 49 10.98 24.60 1.09
CA ALA A 49 12.22 24.14 1.69
C ALA A 49 13.01 23.20 0.74
N LEU A 50 12.30 22.36 -0.05
CA LEU A 50 12.95 21.47 -0.99
C LEU A 50 13.58 22.26 -2.13
N ARG A 51 12.84 23.17 -2.78
CA ARG A 51 13.37 23.96 -3.89
C ARG A 51 14.61 24.75 -3.48
N ARG A 52 14.56 25.45 -2.35
CA ARG A 52 15.73 26.18 -1.81
C ARG A 52 16.94 25.27 -1.51
N ALA A 53 16.68 24.07 -0.98
CA ALA A 53 17.74 23.10 -0.74
C ALA A 53 18.38 22.63 -2.05
N VAL A 54 17.57 22.35 -3.07
CA VAL A 54 18.02 21.93 -4.39
C VAL A 54 18.83 23.03 -5.07
N GLU A 55 18.30 24.24 -5.16
CA GLU A 55 18.99 25.38 -5.80
C GLU A 55 20.30 25.76 -5.10
N SER A 56 20.38 25.54 -3.78
CA SER A 56 21.64 25.75 -3.02
C SER A 56 22.61 24.58 -3.09
N GLY A 57 22.27 23.46 -3.75
CA GLY A 57 23.07 22.24 -3.81
C GLY A 57 23.19 21.50 -2.46
N ARG A 58 22.35 21.85 -1.47
CA ARG A 58 22.32 21.22 -0.13
C ARG A 58 21.20 20.21 0.00
N VAL A 59 21.28 19.20 -0.84
CA VAL A 59 20.25 18.16 -0.90
C VAL A 59 20.49 17.12 0.20
N HIS A 60 19.42 16.60 0.81
CA HIS A 60 19.45 15.54 1.80
C HIS A 60 18.93 14.24 1.22
N SER A 61 19.30 13.12 1.81
CA SER A 61 18.70 11.82 1.48
C SER A 61 17.20 11.85 1.72
N MET A 62 16.43 11.29 0.78
CA MET A 62 14.98 11.39 0.80
C MET A 62 14.27 10.18 0.19
N ILE A 63 13.00 10.06 0.52
CA ILE A 63 12.04 9.15 -0.11
C ILE A 63 11.04 10.00 -0.89
N LEU A 64 10.89 9.71 -2.17
CA LEU A 64 9.88 10.30 -3.04
C LEU A 64 8.70 9.33 -3.13
N TRP A 65 7.59 9.67 -2.50
CA TRP A 65 6.40 8.86 -2.48
C TRP A 65 5.29 9.49 -3.33
N GLY A 66 4.71 8.73 -4.24
CA GLY A 66 3.61 9.21 -5.07
C GLY A 66 3.29 8.29 -6.24
N PRO A 67 2.20 8.55 -6.99
CA PRO A 67 1.73 7.71 -8.08
C PRO A 67 2.73 7.61 -9.23
N PRO A 68 2.55 6.66 -10.16
CA PRO A 68 3.33 6.59 -11.40
C PRO A 68 3.25 7.88 -12.21
N GLY A 69 4.30 8.23 -12.92
CA GLY A 69 4.33 9.38 -13.84
C GLY A 69 4.27 10.77 -13.20
N CYS A 70 4.23 10.90 -11.86
CA CYS A 70 4.22 12.19 -11.17
C CYS A 70 5.58 12.93 -11.12
N GLY A 71 6.64 12.32 -11.70
CA GLY A 71 7.95 12.98 -11.84
C GLY A 71 9.03 12.55 -10.83
N LYS A 72 8.88 11.45 -10.07
CA LYS A 72 9.88 10.98 -9.07
C LYS A 72 11.29 10.84 -9.65
N THR A 73 11.44 10.10 -10.74
CA THR A 73 12.74 9.89 -11.43
C THR A 73 13.29 11.20 -11.98
N THR A 74 12.43 12.03 -12.56
CA THR A 74 12.82 13.36 -13.09
C THR A 74 13.34 14.26 -11.98
N LEU A 75 12.65 14.30 -10.84
CA LEU A 75 13.11 15.08 -9.70
C LEU A 75 14.47 14.56 -9.19
N ALA A 76 14.68 13.25 -9.12
CA ALA A 76 15.96 12.67 -8.71
C ALA A 76 17.12 13.03 -9.65
N LEU A 77 16.88 13.07 -10.96
CA LEU A 77 17.87 13.55 -11.95
C LEU A 77 18.20 15.03 -11.76
N LEU A 78 17.17 15.85 -11.54
CA LEU A 78 17.38 17.28 -11.27
C LEU A 78 18.16 17.49 -9.97
N LEU A 79 17.88 16.71 -8.91
CA LEU A 79 18.62 16.74 -7.66
C LEU A 79 20.11 16.45 -7.86
N ALA A 80 20.45 15.45 -8.68
CA ALA A 80 21.83 15.13 -9.01
C ALA A 80 22.52 16.28 -9.76
N HIS A 81 21.83 16.85 -10.74
CA HIS A 81 22.34 17.99 -11.51
C HIS A 81 22.63 19.22 -10.62
N TYR A 82 21.68 19.62 -9.80
CA TYR A 82 21.84 20.77 -8.91
C TYR A 82 22.87 20.52 -7.80
N ALA A 83 23.02 19.27 -7.35
CA ALA A 83 24.01 18.89 -6.35
C ALA A 83 25.42 18.71 -6.93
N ASP A 84 25.61 18.81 -8.25
CA ASP A 84 26.87 18.51 -8.96
C ASP A 84 27.38 17.11 -8.59
N ALA A 85 26.48 16.13 -8.65
CA ALA A 85 26.71 14.75 -8.22
C ALA A 85 26.46 13.78 -9.37
N GLU A 86 27.23 12.68 -9.37
CA GLU A 86 26.99 11.55 -10.29
C GLU A 86 25.65 10.91 -10.00
N PHE A 87 24.83 10.69 -11.02
CA PHE A 87 23.55 9.99 -10.89
C PHE A 87 23.74 8.50 -11.17
N LYS A 88 23.32 7.65 -10.22
CA LYS A 88 23.27 6.20 -10.39
C LYS A 88 21.87 5.71 -10.04
N ALA A 89 21.29 4.91 -10.94
CA ALA A 89 19.97 4.32 -10.76
C ALA A 89 20.07 2.81 -10.51
N ILE A 90 19.27 2.32 -9.58
CA ILE A 90 19.06 0.90 -9.30
C ILE A 90 17.55 0.66 -9.32
N SER A 91 17.10 -0.40 -9.99
CA SER A 91 15.73 -0.88 -9.90
C SER A 91 15.64 -1.97 -8.84
N ALA A 92 14.83 -1.79 -7.81
CA ALA A 92 14.64 -2.82 -6.79
C ALA A 92 13.93 -4.07 -7.32
N VAL A 93 13.31 -3.99 -8.51
CA VAL A 93 12.69 -5.14 -9.19
C VAL A 93 13.73 -6.04 -9.86
N LEU A 94 14.81 -5.44 -10.40
CA LEU A 94 15.80 -6.14 -11.24
C LEU A 94 17.11 -6.42 -10.52
N SER A 95 17.42 -5.70 -9.43
CA SER A 95 18.73 -5.72 -8.78
C SER A 95 18.72 -6.54 -7.49
N GLY A 96 19.77 -7.36 -7.34
CA GLY A 96 20.03 -8.13 -6.13
C GLY A 96 20.96 -7.41 -5.14
N LEU A 97 21.22 -8.05 -3.99
CA LEU A 97 22.17 -7.53 -2.99
C LEU A 97 23.60 -7.36 -3.52
N PRO A 98 24.12 -8.22 -4.42
CA PRO A 98 25.42 -8.02 -5.04
C PRO A 98 25.49 -6.71 -5.83
N ASP A 99 24.47 -6.39 -6.64
CA ASP A 99 24.42 -5.19 -7.46
C ASP A 99 24.40 -3.93 -6.59
N VAL A 100 23.61 -3.96 -5.51
CA VAL A 100 23.57 -2.89 -4.50
C VAL A 100 24.97 -2.65 -3.92
N ARG A 101 25.67 -3.72 -3.49
CA ARG A 101 27.01 -3.61 -2.92
C ARG A 101 28.04 -3.06 -3.91
N GLN A 102 27.95 -3.47 -5.17
CA GLN A 102 28.85 -2.96 -6.22
C GLN A 102 28.70 -1.46 -6.39
N VAL A 103 27.47 -0.96 -6.56
CA VAL A 103 27.21 0.48 -6.75
C VAL A 103 27.62 1.28 -5.52
N LEU A 104 27.42 0.75 -4.30
CA LEU A 104 27.86 1.39 -3.07
C LEU A 104 29.40 1.46 -2.97
N ALA A 105 30.11 0.43 -3.42
CA ALA A 105 31.58 0.42 -3.48
C ALA A 105 32.11 1.46 -4.49
N GLU A 106 31.49 1.55 -5.67
CA GLU A 106 31.81 2.58 -6.66
C GLU A 106 31.56 4.00 -6.13
N ALA A 107 30.43 4.22 -5.45
CA ALA A 107 30.13 5.49 -4.82
C ALA A 107 31.13 5.87 -3.72
N ALA A 108 31.61 4.88 -2.95
CA ALA A 108 32.63 5.10 -1.94
C ALA A 108 33.99 5.51 -2.57
N GLN A 109 34.36 4.90 -3.68
CA GLN A 109 35.57 5.29 -4.42
C GLN A 109 35.49 6.72 -4.96
N ARG A 110 34.32 7.10 -5.55
CA ARG A 110 34.09 8.46 -6.02
C ARG A 110 34.12 9.47 -4.89
N PHE A 111 33.54 9.13 -3.75
CA PHE A 111 33.51 10.00 -2.57
C PHE A 111 34.93 10.25 -2.03
N ALA A 112 35.80 9.23 -2.02
CA ALA A 112 37.22 9.40 -1.68
C ALA A 112 37.95 10.34 -2.65
N GLY A 113 37.48 10.42 -3.92
CA GLY A 113 37.95 11.38 -4.92
C GLY A 113 37.26 12.75 -4.87
N GLY A 114 36.46 13.04 -3.84
CA GLY A 114 35.77 14.33 -3.65
C GLY A 114 34.49 14.48 -4.47
N ARG A 115 33.99 13.44 -5.14
CA ARG A 115 32.75 13.49 -5.92
C ARG A 115 31.60 12.83 -5.18
N ARG A 116 30.43 13.47 -5.18
CA ARG A 116 29.21 12.91 -4.60
C ARG A 116 28.47 12.01 -5.59
N THR A 117 27.72 11.07 -5.06
CA THR A 117 26.83 10.22 -5.88
C THR A 117 25.41 10.34 -5.35
N VAL A 118 24.47 10.68 -6.22
CA VAL A 118 23.03 10.49 -5.98
C VAL A 118 22.68 9.07 -6.39
N LEU A 119 22.34 8.26 -5.40
CA LEU A 119 21.86 6.90 -5.65
C LEU A 119 20.34 6.90 -5.66
N PHE A 120 19.76 6.77 -6.85
CA PHE A 120 18.33 6.63 -7.05
C PHE A 120 17.95 5.15 -7.02
N VAL A 121 17.00 4.81 -6.15
CA VAL A 121 16.46 3.45 -6.02
C VAL A 121 14.99 3.49 -6.40
N ASP A 122 14.67 2.96 -7.57
CA ASP A 122 13.29 2.88 -8.03
C ASP A 122 12.57 1.69 -7.38
N GLU A 123 11.30 1.92 -7.00
CA GLU A 123 10.45 0.94 -6.30
C GLU A 123 11.12 0.37 -5.04
N VAL A 124 11.72 1.24 -4.22
CA VAL A 124 12.53 0.85 -3.05
C VAL A 124 11.80 -0.08 -2.07
N HIS A 125 10.48 -0.07 -2.04
CA HIS A 125 9.65 -0.97 -1.24
C HIS A 125 9.80 -2.45 -1.62
N ARG A 126 10.28 -2.75 -2.84
CA ARG A 126 10.55 -4.11 -3.30
C ARG A 126 11.81 -4.74 -2.68
N PHE A 127 12.68 -3.92 -2.12
CA PHE A 127 13.84 -4.43 -1.40
C PHE A 127 13.46 -5.00 -0.03
N ASN A 128 13.99 -6.18 0.28
CA ASN A 128 13.86 -6.75 1.61
C ASN A 128 14.67 -5.97 2.66
N LYS A 129 14.45 -6.28 3.93
CA LYS A 129 15.09 -5.57 5.06
C LYS A 129 16.62 -5.53 4.95
N ALA A 130 17.26 -6.65 4.58
CA ALA A 130 18.72 -6.73 4.48
C ALA A 130 19.28 -5.85 3.34
N GLN A 131 18.53 -5.73 2.24
CA GLN A 131 18.89 -4.83 1.13
C GLN A 131 18.71 -3.37 1.52
N GLN A 132 17.62 -3.02 2.24
CA GLN A 132 17.43 -1.67 2.76
C GLN A 132 18.50 -1.29 3.80
N ASP A 133 18.89 -2.21 4.67
CA ASP A 133 19.93 -1.99 5.69
C ASP A 133 21.31 -1.74 5.08
N ALA A 134 21.58 -2.26 3.87
CA ALA A 134 22.87 -2.05 3.19
C ALA A 134 23.17 -0.59 2.86
N PHE A 135 22.15 0.26 2.70
CA PHE A 135 22.32 1.68 2.43
C PHE A 135 22.69 2.51 3.68
N LEU A 136 22.31 2.06 4.87
CA LEU A 136 22.39 2.86 6.10
C LEU A 136 23.79 3.41 6.41
N PRO A 137 24.87 2.59 6.37
CA PRO A 137 26.21 3.10 6.66
C PRO A 137 26.69 4.16 5.66
N HIS A 138 26.22 4.08 4.41
CA HIS A 138 26.58 4.99 3.33
C HIS A 138 25.81 6.32 3.41
N ILE A 139 24.55 6.28 3.85
CA ILE A 139 23.72 7.46 4.13
C ILE A 139 24.32 8.22 5.32
N GLU A 140 24.64 7.53 6.41
CA GLU A 140 25.19 8.13 7.64
C GLU A 140 26.56 8.80 7.40
N ARG A 141 27.40 8.20 6.59
CA ARG A 141 28.73 8.76 6.25
C ARG A 141 28.65 9.85 5.18
N GLY A 142 27.48 10.05 4.56
CA GLY A 142 27.33 10.96 3.42
C GLY A 142 28.02 10.50 2.15
N THR A 143 28.40 9.21 2.07
CA THR A 143 29.03 8.61 0.89
C THR A 143 28.12 8.63 -0.33
N ILE A 144 26.82 8.49 -0.08
CA ILE A 144 25.75 8.64 -1.07
C ILE A 144 24.73 9.64 -0.60
N LEU A 145 24.09 10.29 -1.55
CA LEU A 145 22.84 10.99 -1.39
C LEU A 145 21.74 10.04 -1.87
N PHE A 146 21.05 9.43 -0.91
CA PHE A 146 20.04 8.41 -1.20
C PHE A 146 18.72 9.05 -1.62
N VAL A 147 18.16 8.62 -2.75
CA VAL A 147 16.83 9.01 -3.21
C VAL A 147 16.02 7.75 -3.54
N GLY A 148 15.19 7.32 -2.60
CA GLY A 148 14.29 6.18 -2.82
C GLY A 148 12.98 6.65 -3.45
N ALA A 149 12.52 6.02 -4.52
CA ALA A 149 11.20 6.24 -5.10
C ALA A 149 10.28 5.06 -4.76
N THR A 150 9.03 5.37 -4.45
CA THR A 150 8.01 4.35 -4.16
C THR A 150 6.62 4.85 -4.53
N THR A 151 5.77 3.92 -4.95
CA THR A 151 4.33 4.13 -5.11
C THR A 151 3.56 3.69 -3.87
N GLU A 152 4.18 2.91 -2.97
CA GLU A 152 3.55 2.40 -1.75
C GLU A 152 3.86 3.28 -0.54
N ASN A 153 2.98 3.25 0.47
CA ASN A 153 3.17 4.05 1.67
C ASN A 153 4.45 3.62 2.41
N PRO A 154 5.46 4.50 2.48
CA PRO A 154 6.76 4.16 3.04
C PRO A 154 6.72 3.75 4.51
N SER A 155 5.69 4.17 5.26
CA SER A 155 5.55 3.82 6.68
C SER A 155 5.23 2.34 6.92
N PHE A 156 4.72 1.64 5.90
CA PHE A 156 4.41 0.21 5.99
C PHE A 156 5.50 -0.66 5.37
N GLU A 157 6.18 -0.16 4.34
CA GLU A 157 7.04 -0.96 3.48
C GLU A 157 8.54 -0.75 3.75
N LEU A 158 8.91 0.42 4.29
CA LEU A 158 10.31 0.71 4.58
C LEU A 158 10.64 0.51 6.06
N ASN A 159 11.85 0.08 6.33
CA ASN A 159 12.29 -0.08 7.70
C ASN A 159 12.46 1.29 8.41
N SER A 160 12.25 1.30 9.71
CA SER A 160 12.30 2.51 10.53
C SER A 160 13.69 3.16 10.54
N ALA A 161 14.76 2.38 10.34
CA ALA A 161 16.13 2.87 10.31
C ALA A 161 16.40 3.71 9.06
N LEU A 162 15.85 3.30 7.90
CA LEU A 162 15.93 4.08 6.66
C LEU A 162 15.08 5.36 6.76
N LEU A 163 13.83 5.23 7.25
CA LEU A 163 12.92 6.36 7.42
C LEU A 163 13.46 7.44 8.38
N SER A 164 14.19 7.05 9.42
CA SER A 164 14.78 8.01 10.37
C SER A 164 15.93 8.84 9.77
N ARG A 165 16.50 8.41 8.63
CA ARG A 165 17.64 9.04 7.93
C ARG A 165 17.25 9.72 6.62
N CYS A 166 16.03 9.52 6.16
CA CYS A 166 15.53 10.07 4.90
C CYS A 166 14.30 10.94 5.14
N ARG A 167 14.24 12.07 4.45
CA ARG A 167 13.07 12.93 4.49
C ARG A 167 12.03 12.41 3.48
N VAL A 168 10.81 12.15 3.94
CA VAL A 168 9.74 11.73 3.03
C VAL A 168 9.11 12.96 2.38
N HIS A 169 9.07 12.96 1.05
CA HIS A 169 8.36 13.95 0.23
C HIS A 169 7.24 13.26 -0.55
N VAL A 170 6.02 13.76 -0.37
CA VAL A 170 4.85 13.26 -1.08
C VAL A 170 4.71 14.04 -2.39
N LEU A 171 4.65 13.30 -3.51
CA LEU A 171 4.34 13.82 -4.82
C LEU A 171 2.89 13.46 -5.15
N GLU A 172 2.12 14.44 -5.54
CA GLU A 172 0.73 14.25 -5.93
C GLU A 172 0.60 13.87 -7.41
N GLY A 173 -0.50 13.23 -7.80
CA GLY A 173 -0.84 13.07 -9.21
C GLY A 173 -0.97 14.43 -9.90
N VAL A 174 -0.50 14.53 -11.13
CA VAL A 174 -0.50 15.82 -11.86
C VAL A 174 -1.92 16.14 -12.32
N SER A 175 -2.40 17.37 -12.10
CA SER A 175 -3.74 17.76 -12.51
C SER A 175 -3.88 17.73 -14.05
N PRO A 176 -5.08 17.48 -14.60
CA PRO A 176 -5.30 17.51 -16.04
C PRO A 176 -4.85 18.81 -16.69
N GLN A 177 -5.01 19.97 -16.02
CA GLN A 177 -4.57 21.27 -16.48
C GLN A 177 -3.06 21.38 -16.58
N ASP A 178 -2.34 20.89 -15.56
CA ASP A 178 -0.88 20.87 -15.58
C ASP A 178 -0.34 19.87 -16.62
N ILE A 179 -1.06 18.77 -16.88
CA ILE A 179 -0.71 17.84 -17.96
C ILE A 179 -0.90 18.51 -19.33
N VAL A 180 -1.99 19.27 -19.53
CA VAL A 180 -2.20 20.02 -20.78
C VAL A 180 -1.02 20.98 -21.04
N GLU A 181 -0.48 21.64 -20.01
CA GLU A 181 0.71 22.48 -20.13
C GLU A 181 1.93 21.69 -20.66
N ALA A 182 2.14 20.47 -20.15
CA ALA A 182 3.21 19.60 -20.64
C ALA A 182 3.00 19.16 -22.09
N LEU A 183 1.74 18.82 -22.48
CA LEU A 183 1.38 18.44 -23.84
C LEU A 183 1.56 19.63 -24.83
N GLN A 184 1.14 20.83 -24.45
CA GLN A 184 1.34 22.04 -25.24
C GLN A 184 2.82 22.33 -25.43
N ARG A 185 3.63 22.18 -24.39
CA ARG A 185 5.09 22.31 -24.51
C ARG A 185 5.66 21.31 -25.51
N ALA A 186 5.21 20.05 -25.45
CA ALA A 186 5.66 19.01 -26.38
C ALA A 186 5.27 19.30 -27.82
N LEU A 187 4.11 19.90 -28.08
CA LEU A 187 3.66 20.29 -29.40
C LEU A 187 4.47 21.48 -29.99
N HIS A 188 4.99 22.36 -29.14
CA HIS A 188 5.67 23.57 -29.59
C HIS A 188 7.21 23.46 -29.53
N ASP A 189 7.78 22.49 -28.83
CA ASP A 189 9.24 22.34 -28.74
C ASP A 189 9.80 21.75 -30.05
N PRO A 190 10.61 22.49 -30.83
CA PRO A 190 11.12 22.01 -32.12
C PRO A 190 12.31 21.06 -31.99
N GLU A 191 12.96 20.99 -30.83
CA GLU A 191 14.14 20.14 -30.61
C GLU A 191 13.77 18.78 -30.00
N ARG A 192 12.93 18.80 -29.00
CA ARG A 192 12.58 17.63 -28.18
C ARG A 192 11.18 17.10 -28.46
N GLY A 193 10.30 17.98 -28.91
CA GLY A 193 8.88 17.70 -29.08
C GLY A 193 8.49 17.37 -30.52
N LEU A 194 7.26 17.77 -30.84
CA LEU A 194 6.60 17.62 -32.13
C LEU A 194 6.51 18.95 -32.90
N GLY A 195 7.24 19.98 -32.45
CA GLY A 195 7.14 21.35 -33.00
C GLY A 195 7.49 21.45 -34.48
N GLN A 196 8.33 20.55 -35.00
CA GLN A 196 8.66 20.50 -36.43
C GLN A 196 7.53 19.88 -37.29
N GLU A 197 6.70 19.01 -36.68
CA GLU A 197 5.64 18.26 -37.35
C GLU A 197 4.37 19.11 -37.56
N SER A 198 4.27 20.29 -36.91
CA SER A 198 3.14 21.24 -37.03
C SER A 198 1.76 20.57 -36.79
N ILE A 199 1.69 19.64 -35.85
CA ILE A 199 0.47 18.90 -35.50
C ILE A 199 -0.60 19.86 -34.98
N GLN A 200 -1.80 19.74 -35.52
CA GLN A 200 -2.98 20.50 -35.08
C GLN A 200 -3.82 19.71 -34.12
N VAL A 201 -4.11 20.27 -32.97
CA VAL A 201 -4.93 19.66 -31.94
C VAL A 201 -5.74 20.73 -31.20
N SER A 202 -7.00 20.44 -30.86
CA SER A 202 -7.83 21.35 -30.07
C SER A 202 -7.52 21.25 -28.58
N ASP A 203 -7.75 22.35 -27.84
CA ASP A 203 -7.60 22.33 -26.36
C ASP A 203 -8.52 21.29 -25.70
N ALA A 204 -9.71 21.07 -26.25
CA ALA A 204 -10.62 20.02 -25.79
C ALA A 204 -10.00 18.63 -25.94
N SER A 205 -9.34 18.35 -27.07
CA SER A 205 -8.61 17.11 -27.31
C SER A 205 -7.43 16.90 -26.38
N LEU A 206 -6.68 17.95 -26.08
CA LEU A 206 -5.59 17.90 -25.09
C LEU A 206 -6.10 17.61 -23.68
N LEU A 207 -7.22 18.21 -23.30
CA LEU A 207 -7.84 17.95 -22.01
C LEU A 207 -8.38 16.51 -21.91
N GLU A 208 -8.87 15.94 -23.02
CA GLU A 208 -9.31 14.54 -23.07
C GLU A 208 -8.12 13.58 -22.91
N ILE A 209 -6.99 13.82 -23.59
CA ILE A 209 -5.74 13.07 -23.40
C ILE A 209 -5.26 13.18 -21.94
N ALA A 210 -5.23 14.39 -21.39
CA ALA A 210 -4.79 14.65 -20.03
C ALA A 210 -5.68 13.93 -18.99
N SER A 211 -7.00 13.93 -19.21
CA SER A 211 -7.96 13.24 -18.35
C SER A 211 -7.81 11.71 -18.42
N ALA A 212 -7.53 11.18 -19.63
CA ALA A 212 -7.29 9.76 -19.84
C ALA A 212 -5.96 9.26 -19.25
N ALA A 213 -5.01 10.16 -19.06
CA ALA A 213 -3.70 9.87 -18.47
C ALA A 213 -3.75 9.70 -16.95
N ASP A 214 -4.81 10.18 -16.29
CA ASP A 214 -5.09 9.97 -14.86
C ASP A 214 -3.90 10.36 -13.95
N GLY A 215 -3.35 11.55 -14.15
CA GLY A 215 -2.25 12.10 -13.36
C GLY A 215 -0.84 11.66 -13.78
N ASP A 216 -0.70 10.81 -14.80
CA ASP A 216 0.58 10.31 -15.31
C ASP A 216 1.01 11.09 -16.58
N VAL A 217 1.99 12.01 -16.42
CA VAL A 217 2.52 12.82 -17.52
C VAL A 217 3.19 11.97 -18.59
N ARG A 218 3.88 10.89 -18.22
CA ARG A 218 4.53 9.98 -19.17
C ARG A 218 3.50 9.34 -20.09
N ARG A 219 2.40 8.88 -19.52
CA ARG A 219 1.27 8.30 -20.26
C ARG A 219 0.64 9.33 -21.19
N ALA A 220 0.43 10.57 -20.72
CA ALA A 220 -0.14 11.63 -21.52
C ALA A 220 0.72 11.93 -22.77
N LEU A 221 2.04 12.02 -22.61
CA LEU A 221 2.97 12.23 -23.72
C LEU A 221 3.00 11.05 -24.69
N THR A 222 2.93 9.81 -24.18
CA THR A 222 2.82 8.62 -25.05
C THR A 222 1.50 8.62 -25.85
N LEU A 223 0.37 8.97 -25.20
CA LEU A 223 -0.91 9.07 -25.93
C LEU A 223 -0.88 10.17 -26.99
N LEU A 224 -0.23 11.31 -26.72
CA LEU A 224 -0.05 12.37 -27.70
C LEU A 224 0.82 11.90 -28.88
N GLU A 225 1.93 11.20 -28.62
CA GLU A 225 2.82 10.64 -29.64
C GLU A 225 2.08 9.69 -30.57
N ILE A 226 1.33 8.72 -30.03
CA ILE A 226 0.49 7.79 -30.80
C ILE A 226 -0.58 8.54 -31.60
N ALA A 227 -1.22 9.56 -30.99
CA ALA A 227 -2.24 10.35 -31.68
C ALA A 227 -1.65 11.15 -32.85
N ALA A 228 -0.45 11.68 -32.70
CA ALA A 228 0.27 12.39 -33.76
C ALA A 228 0.65 11.44 -34.93
N GLU A 229 1.16 10.26 -34.61
CA GLU A 229 1.47 9.23 -35.61
C GLU A 229 0.22 8.81 -36.40
N LEU A 230 -0.90 8.56 -35.73
CA LEU A 230 -2.17 8.20 -36.37
C LEU A 230 -2.79 9.37 -37.18
N ALA A 231 -2.48 10.61 -36.84
CA ALA A 231 -2.91 11.78 -37.59
C ALA A 231 -2.17 11.97 -38.91
N GLY A 232 -1.16 11.15 -39.20
CA GLY A 232 -0.41 11.15 -40.44
C GLY A 232 0.88 11.95 -40.41
N GLY A 233 1.43 12.28 -39.24
CA GLY A 233 2.70 13.00 -39.10
C GLY A 233 2.58 14.46 -39.48
N GLU A 234 3.54 15.00 -40.28
CA GLU A 234 3.70 16.41 -40.61
C GLU A 234 2.41 17.08 -41.13
N GLY A 235 1.96 18.12 -40.41
CA GLY A 235 0.72 18.85 -40.72
C GLY A 235 -0.57 18.09 -40.36
N GLY A 236 -0.47 16.97 -39.68
CA GLY A 236 -1.62 16.13 -39.32
C GLY A 236 -2.56 16.79 -38.30
N GLN A 237 -3.84 16.41 -38.34
CA GLN A 237 -4.84 16.90 -37.41
C GLN A 237 -5.32 15.79 -36.50
N ILE A 238 -5.13 15.96 -35.19
CA ILE A 238 -5.70 15.05 -34.18
C ILE A 238 -7.19 15.35 -34.03
N THR A 239 -8.01 14.49 -34.61
CA THR A 239 -9.48 14.58 -34.58
C THR A 239 -10.08 13.81 -33.40
N PRO A 240 -11.34 14.05 -33.02
CA PRO A 240 -12.03 13.22 -32.03
C PRO A 240 -12.07 11.72 -32.41
N GLN A 241 -12.13 11.39 -33.71
CA GLN A 241 -12.05 10.00 -34.18
C GLN A 241 -10.67 9.38 -33.92
N THR A 242 -9.59 10.11 -34.18
CA THR A 242 -8.22 9.71 -33.84
C THR A 242 -8.12 9.42 -32.34
N LEU A 243 -8.66 10.31 -31.51
CA LEU A 243 -8.64 10.13 -30.05
C LEU A 243 -9.44 8.92 -29.60
N LEU A 244 -10.61 8.66 -30.18
CA LEU A 244 -11.39 7.47 -29.88
C LEU A 244 -10.59 6.18 -30.14
N GLN A 245 -9.81 6.13 -31.21
CA GLN A 245 -8.94 4.98 -31.52
C GLN A 245 -7.81 4.83 -30.48
N VAL A 246 -7.12 5.93 -30.12
CA VAL A 246 -6.04 5.93 -29.14
C VAL A 246 -6.53 5.61 -27.74
N LEU A 247 -7.72 6.06 -27.39
CA LEU A 247 -8.30 5.91 -26.06
C LEU A 247 -9.18 4.67 -25.90
N ALA A 248 -9.51 3.94 -26.99
CA ALA A 248 -10.31 2.71 -26.96
C ALA A 248 -9.66 1.62 -26.10
N ASP A 249 -8.35 1.62 -26.00
CA ASP A 249 -7.58 0.69 -25.16
C ASP A 249 -7.49 1.20 -23.69
N ARG A 250 -8.65 1.60 -23.16
CA ARG A 250 -8.79 2.11 -21.79
C ARG A 250 -8.63 1.01 -20.74
N THR A 251 -7.46 0.45 -20.59
CA THR A 251 -7.06 -0.11 -19.30
C THR A 251 -6.76 1.07 -18.39
N ARG A 252 -7.75 1.54 -17.64
CA ARG A 252 -7.49 2.42 -16.50
C ARG A 252 -6.49 1.70 -15.61
N ARG A 253 -5.25 2.19 -15.59
CA ARG A 253 -4.23 1.63 -14.72
C ARG A 253 -4.63 1.96 -13.29
N PHE A 254 -5.18 0.97 -12.64
CA PHE A 254 -5.22 0.94 -11.21
C PHE A 254 -3.77 0.87 -10.74
N ASP A 255 -3.36 1.84 -9.94
CA ASP A 255 -2.10 1.75 -9.21
C ASP A 255 -2.28 0.64 -8.17
N LYS A 256 -1.84 -0.57 -8.52
CA LYS A 256 -2.12 -1.81 -7.76
C LYS A 256 -1.68 -1.76 -6.31
N ASN A 257 -0.84 -0.78 -5.94
CA ASN A 257 -0.26 -0.64 -4.60
C ASN A 257 -0.12 0.82 -4.14
N GLY A 258 -0.73 1.81 -4.80
CA GLY A 258 -0.66 3.23 -4.44
C GLY A 258 -1.65 3.64 -3.35
N GLU A 259 -1.54 4.90 -2.90
CA GLU A 259 -2.41 5.48 -1.86
C GLU A 259 -3.89 5.38 -2.21
N GLN A 260 -4.26 5.60 -3.47
CA GLN A 260 -5.64 5.46 -3.95
C GLN A 260 -6.19 4.04 -3.78
N PHE A 261 -5.34 3.02 -3.93
CA PHE A 261 -5.71 1.64 -3.69
C PHE A 261 -6.09 1.39 -2.22
N TYR A 262 -5.25 1.89 -1.29
CA TYR A 262 -5.53 1.78 0.15
C TYR A 262 -6.76 2.60 0.55
N ASP A 263 -6.98 3.75 -0.06
CA ASP A 263 -8.16 4.57 0.18
C ASP A 263 -9.43 3.90 -0.31
N GLN A 264 -9.42 3.32 -1.50
CA GLN A 264 -10.58 2.62 -2.08
C GLN A 264 -10.94 1.36 -1.28
N ILE A 265 -9.96 0.52 -0.93
CA ILE A 265 -10.24 -0.65 -0.07
C ILE A 265 -10.68 -0.24 1.33
N SER A 266 -10.17 0.87 1.87
CA SER A 266 -10.62 1.44 3.14
C SER A 266 -12.05 1.97 3.04
N ALA A 267 -12.40 2.61 1.92
CA ALA A 267 -13.75 3.09 1.64
C ALA A 267 -14.74 1.93 1.50
N LEU A 268 -14.37 0.87 0.76
CA LEU A 268 -15.15 -0.37 0.67
C LEU A 268 -15.41 -0.96 2.06
N HIS A 269 -14.35 -1.13 2.85
CA HIS A 269 -14.46 -1.71 4.20
C HIS A 269 -15.34 -0.86 5.13
N LYS A 270 -15.19 0.47 5.11
CA LYS A 270 -16.00 1.39 5.90
C LYS A 270 -17.46 1.39 5.44
N SER A 271 -17.72 1.25 4.14
CA SER A 271 -19.09 1.16 3.59
C SER A 271 -19.79 -0.13 4.03
N VAL A 272 -19.09 -1.27 4.05
CA VAL A 272 -19.58 -2.52 4.61
C VAL A 272 -19.88 -2.36 6.10
N ARG A 273 -18.96 -1.79 6.87
CA ARG A 273 -19.10 -1.55 8.32
C ARG A 273 -20.27 -0.62 8.66
N SER A 274 -20.48 0.41 7.87
CA SER A 274 -21.60 1.37 8.06
C SER A 274 -22.94 0.88 7.51
N SER A 275 -23.02 -0.36 7.00
CA SER A 275 -24.23 -0.93 6.41
C SER A 275 -24.76 -0.12 5.23
N ASN A 276 -23.87 0.33 4.35
CA ASN A 276 -24.23 1.01 3.11
C ASN A 276 -23.92 0.12 1.90
N PRO A 277 -24.86 -0.72 1.42
CA PRO A 277 -24.64 -1.66 0.35
C PRO A 277 -24.33 -0.99 -0.99
N ASP A 278 -24.94 0.16 -1.29
CA ASP A 278 -24.74 0.86 -2.55
C ASP A 278 -23.33 1.46 -2.63
N ALA A 279 -22.85 2.10 -1.56
CA ALA A 279 -21.49 2.59 -1.51
C ALA A 279 -20.46 1.44 -1.53
N ALA A 280 -20.74 0.33 -0.85
CA ALA A 280 -19.88 -0.84 -0.86
C ALA A 280 -19.78 -1.46 -2.26
N LEU A 281 -20.90 -1.59 -2.97
CA LEU A 281 -20.94 -2.06 -4.35
C LEU A 281 -20.19 -1.11 -5.29
N TYR A 282 -20.38 0.20 -5.14
CA TYR A 282 -19.64 1.20 -5.93
C TYR A 282 -18.13 1.06 -5.79
N TRP A 283 -17.63 0.96 -4.55
CA TRP A 283 -16.19 0.84 -4.33
C TRP A 283 -15.61 -0.49 -4.79
N LEU A 284 -16.36 -1.59 -4.66
CA LEU A 284 -15.99 -2.88 -5.25
C LEU A 284 -15.84 -2.77 -6.77
N THR A 285 -16.88 -2.24 -7.45
CA THR A 285 -16.89 -2.09 -8.90
C THR A 285 -15.76 -1.16 -9.37
N ARG A 286 -15.51 -0.07 -8.63
CA ARG A 286 -14.43 0.87 -8.92
C ARG A 286 -13.05 0.19 -8.83
N MET A 287 -12.86 -0.71 -7.87
CA MET A 287 -11.62 -1.47 -7.71
C MET A 287 -11.45 -2.52 -8.81
N LEU A 288 -12.52 -3.22 -9.20
CA LEU A 288 -12.50 -4.20 -10.30
C LEU A 288 -12.22 -3.53 -11.65
N ASP A 289 -12.95 -2.43 -11.98
CA ASP A 289 -12.72 -1.61 -13.20
C ASP A 289 -11.29 -1.07 -13.27
N GLY A 290 -10.70 -0.76 -12.12
CA GLY A 290 -9.31 -0.35 -12.00
C GLY A 290 -8.28 -1.48 -12.15
N GLY A 291 -8.68 -2.74 -12.30
CA GLY A 291 -7.79 -3.90 -12.44
C GLY A 291 -7.15 -4.35 -11.11
N CYS A 292 -7.82 -4.12 -9.98
CA CYS A 292 -7.42 -4.68 -8.69
C CYS A 292 -7.32 -6.20 -8.77
N ASP A 293 -6.27 -6.77 -8.15
CA ASP A 293 -6.12 -8.22 -8.04
C ASP A 293 -7.33 -8.83 -7.31
N PRO A 294 -8.13 -9.68 -7.99
CA PRO A 294 -9.31 -10.30 -7.38
C PRO A 294 -8.98 -11.15 -6.15
N ALA A 295 -7.83 -11.80 -6.10
CA ALA A 295 -7.38 -12.55 -4.94
C ALA A 295 -7.13 -11.64 -3.73
N TYR A 296 -6.66 -10.40 -3.96
CA TYR A 296 -6.55 -9.41 -2.90
C TYR A 296 -7.94 -8.99 -2.39
N LEU A 297 -8.89 -8.70 -3.30
CA LEU A 297 -10.27 -8.38 -2.91
C LEU A 297 -10.90 -9.51 -2.10
N ALA A 298 -10.76 -10.76 -2.56
CA ALA A 298 -11.26 -11.95 -1.85
C ALA A 298 -10.72 -12.04 -0.42
N ARG A 299 -9.40 -11.86 -0.24
CA ARG A 299 -8.78 -11.83 1.10
C ARG A 299 -9.34 -10.71 1.98
N ARG A 300 -9.55 -9.53 1.41
CA ARG A 300 -10.10 -8.38 2.16
C ARG A 300 -11.56 -8.57 2.54
N LEU A 301 -12.38 -9.10 1.63
CA LEU A 301 -13.80 -9.42 1.88
C LEU A 301 -13.94 -10.51 2.95
N THR A 302 -13.10 -11.56 2.88
CA THR A 302 -13.03 -12.59 3.93
C THR A 302 -12.69 -11.98 5.28
N ARG A 303 -11.73 -11.06 5.33
CA ARG A 303 -11.41 -10.34 6.57
C ARG A 303 -12.59 -9.51 7.09
N MET A 304 -13.32 -8.80 6.23
CA MET A 304 -14.52 -8.05 6.63
C MET A 304 -15.60 -8.96 7.22
N ALA A 305 -15.80 -10.15 6.62
CA ALA A 305 -16.74 -11.15 7.13
C ALA A 305 -16.38 -11.61 8.55
N ILE A 306 -15.09 -11.78 8.86
CA ILE A 306 -14.62 -12.22 10.18
C ILE A 306 -14.58 -11.06 11.19
N GLU A 307 -14.09 -9.87 10.78
CA GLU A 307 -13.85 -8.74 11.67
C GLU A 307 -15.10 -7.96 12.01
N ASP A 308 -15.96 -7.67 11.01
CA ASP A 308 -17.10 -6.76 11.17
C ASP A 308 -18.45 -7.49 11.32
N ILE A 309 -18.59 -8.68 10.74
CA ILE A 309 -19.80 -9.49 10.86
C ILE A 309 -19.63 -10.51 12.01
N GLY A 310 -18.51 -11.23 12.03
CA GLY A 310 -18.15 -12.14 13.08
C GLY A 310 -19.25 -13.14 13.42
N LEU A 311 -19.48 -13.34 14.72
CA LEU A 311 -20.48 -14.29 15.20
C LEU A 311 -21.94 -13.74 15.19
N ALA A 312 -22.16 -12.49 14.77
CA ALA A 312 -23.52 -12.00 14.54
C ALA A 312 -24.18 -12.75 13.38
N ASP A 313 -23.41 -13.10 12.34
CA ASP A 313 -23.85 -13.99 11.24
C ASP A 313 -22.68 -14.83 10.71
N PRO A 314 -22.43 -16.03 11.25
CA PRO A 314 -21.31 -16.89 10.83
C PRO A 314 -21.32 -17.32 9.36
N ARG A 315 -22.49 -17.23 8.68
CA ARG A 315 -22.61 -17.55 7.25
C ARG A 315 -21.75 -16.63 6.37
N ALA A 316 -21.50 -15.41 6.84
CA ALA A 316 -20.70 -14.42 6.12
C ALA A 316 -19.30 -14.96 5.76
N GLN A 317 -18.69 -15.72 6.68
CA GLN A 317 -17.38 -16.32 6.43
C GLN A 317 -17.44 -17.40 5.35
N SER A 318 -18.43 -18.30 5.37
CA SER A 318 -18.60 -19.33 4.36
C SER A 318 -18.86 -18.71 2.98
N MET A 319 -19.77 -17.72 2.92
CA MET A 319 -20.06 -17.00 1.68
C MET A 319 -18.83 -16.28 1.10
N ALA A 320 -17.94 -15.76 1.95
CA ALA A 320 -16.70 -15.13 1.48
C ALA A 320 -15.76 -16.13 0.82
N LEU A 321 -15.62 -17.32 1.38
CA LEU A 321 -14.81 -18.39 0.79
C LEU A 321 -15.45 -18.93 -0.49
N GLU A 322 -16.77 -19.18 -0.49
CA GLU A 322 -17.53 -19.62 -1.66
C GLU A 322 -17.44 -18.60 -2.82
N ALA A 323 -17.57 -17.30 -2.54
CA ALA A 323 -17.44 -16.27 -3.56
C ALA A 323 -16.05 -16.26 -4.19
N TRP A 324 -15.00 -16.52 -3.40
CA TRP A 324 -13.62 -16.65 -3.90
C TRP A 324 -13.51 -17.89 -4.81
N ASP A 325 -13.97 -19.05 -4.36
CA ASP A 325 -13.97 -20.28 -5.16
C ASP A 325 -14.76 -20.14 -6.47
N ILE A 326 -15.88 -19.43 -6.45
CA ILE A 326 -16.69 -19.14 -7.66
C ILE A 326 -15.88 -18.27 -8.61
N TYR A 327 -15.24 -17.21 -8.11
CA TYR A 327 -14.41 -16.36 -8.94
C TYR A 327 -13.24 -17.13 -9.59
N GLU A 328 -12.56 -18.01 -8.85
CA GLU A 328 -11.45 -18.81 -9.39
C GLU A 328 -11.91 -19.77 -10.52
N ARG A 329 -13.17 -20.21 -10.50
CA ARG A 329 -13.73 -21.12 -11.50
C ARG A 329 -14.25 -20.40 -12.74
N LEU A 330 -14.89 -19.23 -12.56
CA LEU A 330 -15.55 -18.50 -13.64
C LEU A 330 -14.64 -17.42 -14.25
N GLY A 331 -13.73 -16.81 -13.46
CA GLY A 331 -12.92 -15.69 -13.90
C GLY A 331 -13.72 -14.40 -14.10
N SER A 332 -13.09 -13.38 -14.69
CA SER A 332 -13.72 -12.13 -15.08
C SER A 332 -14.31 -12.25 -16.49
N PRO A 333 -15.49 -11.69 -16.79
CA PRO A 333 -16.32 -10.88 -15.88
C PRO A 333 -17.32 -11.66 -15.03
N GLU A 334 -17.61 -12.94 -15.35
CA GLU A 334 -18.71 -13.69 -14.73
C GLU A 334 -18.52 -13.89 -13.22
N GLY A 335 -17.30 -14.20 -12.78
CA GLY A 335 -16.97 -14.42 -11.37
C GLY A 335 -17.07 -13.17 -10.49
N GLU A 336 -17.02 -11.98 -11.08
CA GLU A 336 -17.13 -10.70 -10.34
C GLU A 336 -18.49 -10.53 -9.67
N LEU A 337 -19.54 -11.15 -10.23
CA LEU A 337 -20.88 -11.13 -9.67
C LEU A 337 -20.95 -11.82 -8.30
N ALA A 338 -20.11 -12.84 -8.05
CA ALA A 338 -20.01 -13.48 -6.73
C ALA A 338 -19.50 -12.52 -5.65
N PHE A 339 -18.49 -11.69 -5.98
CA PHE A 339 -18.03 -10.64 -5.07
C PHE A 339 -19.09 -9.54 -4.87
N ALA A 340 -19.81 -9.16 -5.91
CA ALA A 340 -20.90 -8.19 -5.80
C ALA A 340 -22.00 -8.69 -4.84
N GLN A 341 -22.44 -9.93 -5.01
CA GLN A 341 -23.42 -10.56 -4.12
C GLN A 341 -22.90 -10.64 -2.67
N LEU A 342 -21.65 -11.02 -2.48
CA LEU A 342 -21.01 -11.07 -1.17
C LEU A 342 -20.98 -9.69 -0.50
N VAL A 343 -20.55 -8.65 -1.21
CA VAL A 343 -20.47 -7.28 -0.67
C VAL A 343 -21.84 -6.76 -0.24
N LEU A 344 -22.87 -6.98 -1.06
CA LEU A 344 -24.25 -6.64 -0.71
C LEU A 344 -24.71 -7.37 0.55
N TYR A 345 -24.40 -8.66 0.68
CA TYR A 345 -24.72 -9.43 1.88
C TYR A 345 -23.97 -8.90 3.10
N LEU A 346 -22.64 -8.74 3.01
CA LEU A 346 -21.82 -8.21 4.11
C LEU A 346 -22.28 -6.83 4.56
N ALA A 347 -22.69 -5.95 3.63
CA ALA A 347 -23.18 -4.63 3.99
C ALA A 347 -24.58 -4.66 4.63
N SER A 348 -25.41 -5.66 4.32
CA SER A 348 -26.81 -5.74 4.77
C SER A 348 -27.03 -6.54 6.06
N THR A 349 -26.12 -7.46 6.40
CA THR A 349 -26.30 -8.35 7.56
C THR A 349 -25.92 -7.69 8.89
N ALA A 350 -26.26 -8.34 10.02
CA ALA A 350 -25.92 -7.88 11.36
C ALA A 350 -24.39 -7.80 11.57
N LYS A 351 -23.95 -6.78 12.29
CA LYS A 351 -22.52 -6.49 12.53
C LYS A 351 -22.13 -6.79 13.97
N SER A 352 -20.98 -7.45 14.14
CA SER A 352 -20.30 -7.61 15.43
C SER A 352 -18.80 -7.71 15.25
N ASN A 353 -18.06 -6.89 15.98
CA ASN A 353 -16.62 -7.01 16.14
C ASN A 353 -16.22 -7.60 17.49
N ALA A 354 -17.16 -8.18 18.25
CA ALA A 354 -16.92 -8.67 19.60
C ALA A 354 -15.81 -9.74 19.65
N GLY A 355 -15.76 -10.66 18.68
CA GLY A 355 -14.70 -11.66 18.56
C GLY A 355 -13.32 -11.04 18.30
N TYR A 356 -13.25 -10.06 17.41
CA TYR A 356 -12.01 -9.32 17.11
C TYR A 356 -11.51 -8.54 18.33
N ALA A 357 -12.41 -7.83 19.03
CA ALA A 357 -12.07 -7.12 20.26
C ALA A 357 -11.57 -8.05 21.36
N ALA A 358 -12.25 -9.18 21.57
CA ALA A 358 -11.86 -10.22 22.53
C ALA A 358 -10.46 -10.76 22.26
N PHE A 359 -10.17 -11.08 21.00
CA PHE A 359 -8.85 -11.59 20.61
C PHE A 359 -7.74 -10.54 20.84
N ASN A 360 -7.98 -9.27 20.50
CA ASN A 360 -7.00 -8.22 20.74
C ASN A 360 -6.75 -7.96 22.23
N GLN A 361 -7.80 -8.00 23.06
CA GLN A 361 -7.67 -7.88 24.50
C GLN A 361 -6.86 -9.04 25.09
N ALA A 362 -7.15 -10.28 24.71
CA ALA A 362 -6.38 -11.45 25.13
C ALA A 362 -4.91 -11.35 24.68
N LYS A 363 -4.64 -10.93 23.43
CA LYS A 363 -3.26 -10.70 22.96
C LYS A 363 -2.52 -9.65 23.78
N ALA A 364 -3.19 -8.57 24.13
CA ALA A 364 -2.57 -7.51 24.92
C ALA A 364 -2.20 -8.01 26.32
N GLU A 365 -3.09 -8.77 26.97
CA GLU A 365 -2.84 -9.35 28.30
C GLU A 365 -1.71 -10.38 28.27
N VAL A 366 -1.69 -11.29 27.29
CA VAL A 366 -0.60 -12.26 27.10
C VAL A 366 0.76 -11.57 26.94
N ARG A 367 0.82 -10.45 26.22
CA ARG A 367 2.05 -9.68 26.07
C ARG A 367 2.48 -8.99 27.38
N ALA A 368 1.51 -8.56 28.18
CA ALA A 368 1.77 -7.88 29.46
C ALA A 368 2.17 -8.84 30.58
N THR A 369 1.63 -10.06 30.59
CA THR A 369 1.83 -11.03 31.69
C THR A 369 2.99 -11.99 31.46
N GLY A 370 3.54 -12.05 30.24
CA GLY A 370 4.60 -13.00 29.88
C GLY A 370 4.17 -14.47 30.00
N THR A 371 5.13 -15.35 30.28
CA THR A 371 4.88 -16.79 30.39
C THR A 371 4.13 -17.10 31.68
N GLN A 372 2.96 -17.75 31.56
CA GLN A 372 2.17 -18.21 32.68
C GLN A 372 2.11 -19.75 32.66
N GLU A 373 2.11 -20.37 33.83
CA GLU A 373 2.00 -21.81 33.94
C GLU A 373 0.55 -22.27 33.76
N VAL A 374 0.39 -23.40 33.06
CA VAL A 374 -0.92 -24.06 32.96
C VAL A 374 -1.27 -24.68 34.33
N PRO A 375 -2.48 -24.47 34.89
CA PRO A 375 -2.91 -25.08 36.14
C PRO A 375 -2.75 -26.59 36.13
N LEU A 376 -2.38 -27.20 37.29
CA LEU A 376 -2.05 -28.62 37.38
C LEU A 376 -3.22 -29.52 36.94
N HIS A 377 -4.45 -29.15 37.28
CA HIS A 377 -5.65 -29.89 36.88
C HIS A 377 -5.89 -29.96 35.38
N LEU A 378 -5.42 -28.94 34.62
CA LEU A 378 -5.55 -28.90 33.16
C LEU A 378 -4.40 -29.60 32.43
N ARG A 379 -3.33 -30.02 33.15
CA ARG A 379 -2.18 -30.70 32.54
C ARG A 379 -2.46 -32.19 32.35
N ASN A 380 -2.21 -32.75 31.19
CA ASN A 380 -2.31 -34.17 30.94
C ASN A 380 -1.24 -34.95 31.70
N ALA A 381 -1.60 -36.10 32.26
CA ALA A 381 -0.71 -36.98 33.04
C ALA A 381 -0.49 -38.36 32.38
N PRO A 382 0.14 -38.47 31.21
CA PRO A 382 0.31 -39.75 30.50
C PRO A 382 1.28 -40.71 31.20
N THR A 383 2.16 -40.24 32.09
CA THR A 383 3.16 -41.05 32.78
C THR A 383 2.90 -41.11 34.29
N LYS A 384 3.42 -42.20 34.95
CA LYS A 384 3.34 -42.32 36.39
C LYS A 384 3.99 -41.14 37.12
N LEU A 385 5.13 -40.67 36.64
CA LEU A 385 5.82 -39.51 37.20
C LEU A 385 4.95 -38.25 37.17
N MET A 386 4.29 -37.96 36.06
CA MET A 386 3.39 -36.79 35.94
C MET A 386 2.21 -36.88 36.89
N LYS A 387 1.62 -38.11 37.10
CA LYS A 387 0.59 -38.31 38.11
C LYS A 387 1.09 -38.06 39.53
N THR A 388 2.32 -38.50 39.84
CA THR A 388 2.96 -38.25 41.14
C THR A 388 3.23 -36.74 41.36
N LEU A 389 3.45 -35.99 40.31
CA LEU A 389 3.62 -34.52 40.31
C LEU A 389 2.29 -33.75 40.36
N GLY A 390 1.15 -34.42 40.47
CA GLY A 390 -0.17 -33.81 40.58
C GLY A 390 -0.79 -33.36 39.26
N TYR A 391 -0.25 -33.79 38.11
CA TYR A 391 -0.84 -33.45 36.83
C TYR A 391 -2.18 -34.11 36.63
N GLY A 392 -3.21 -33.35 36.25
CA GLY A 392 -4.58 -33.79 36.08
C GLY A 392 -5.32 -34.07 37.37
N GLN A 393 -4.71 -33.76 38.54
CA GLN A 393 -5.36 -33.91 39.82
C GLN A 393 -6.53 -32.93 39.94
N ASP A 394 -7.67 -33.41 40.46
CA ASP A 394 -8.90 -32.67 40.68
C ASP A 394 -9.55 -32.12 39.38
N TYR A 395 -9.15 -32.64 38.22
CA TYR A 395 -9.82 -32.29 36.96
C TYR A 395 -11.25 -32.88 36.96
N GLN A 396 -12.20 -32.01 36.74
CA GLN A 396 -13.61 -32.39 36.59
C GLN A 396 -13.95 -32.53 35.12
N TYR A 397 -14.37 -33.73 34.72
CA TYR A 397 -14.78 -33.98 33.35
C TYR A 397 -16.17 -33.40 33.11
N ASP A 398 -16.27 -32.36 32.26
CA ASP A 398 -17.52 -31.62 32.08
C ASP A 398 -18.72 -32.46 31.71
N HIS A 399 -18.54 -33.52 30.91
CA HIS A 399 -19.65 -34.43 30.53
C HIS A 399 -20.23 -35.23 31.67
N ASP A 400 -19.51 -35.41 32.79
CA ASP A 400 -19.99 -36.11 33.99
C ASP A 400 -20.71 -35.16 34.96
N ALA A 401 -20.59 -33.82 34.72
CA ALA A 401 -21.24 -32.81 35.53
C ALA A 401 -22.70 -32.60 35.14
N GLU A 402 -23.53 -32.18 36.09
CA GLU A 402 -24.92 -31.81 35.84
C GLU A 402 -25.03 -30.71 34.80
N GLY A 403 -25.79 -30.94 33.76
CA GLY A 403 -25.87 -30.01 32.60
C GLY A 403 -24.65 -30.00 31.66
N GLY A 404 -23.70 -30.96 31.86
CA GLY A 404 -22.52 -31.13 31.00
C GLY A 404 -21.47 -30.05 31.15
N ILE A 405 -21.41 -29.33 32.28
CA ILE A 405 -20.45 -28.24 32.52
C ILE A 405 -20.03 -28.22 33.98
N ALA A 406 -18.74 -28.35 34.25
CA ALA A 406 -18.15 -28.19 35.58
C ALA A 406 -18.07 -26.67 35.90
N LEU A 407 -18.97 -26.19 36.75
CA LEU A 407 -19.16 -24.74 36.98
C LEU A 407 -18.07 -24.13 37.87
N ASP A 408 -17.43 -24.90 38.69
CA ASP A 408 -16.49 -24.46 39.73
C ASP A 408 -15.00 -24.60 39.35
N GLN A 409 -14.73 -25.09 38.13
CA GLN A 409 -13.38 -25.26 37.60
C GLN A 409 -12.96 -24.03 36.80
N THR A 410 -11.76 -23.49 37.08
CA THR A 410 -11.17 -22.40 36.30
C THR A 410 -10.38 -22.91 35.09
N GLY A 411 -10.37 -22.16 34.00
CA GLY A 411 -9.54 -22.45 32.84
C GLY A 411 -8.30 -21.50 32.71
N PHE A 412 -8.13 -20.58 33.66
CA PHE A 412 -7.06 -19.62 33.66
C PHE A 412 -5.91 -20.00 34.59
N PRO A 413 -4.68 -19.49 34.34
CA PRO A 413 -3.58 -19.60 35.29
C PRO A 413 -3.97 -19.07 36.68
N ASP A 414 -3.52 -19.75 37.72
CA ASP A 414 -3.91 -19.46 39.13
C ASP A 414 -3.58 -17.97 39.49
N ALA A 415 -2.46 -17.45 38.97
CA ALA A 415 -2.03 -16.08 39.21
C ALA A 415 -2.90 -15.02 38.53
N MET A 416 -3.68 -15.39 37.50
CA MET A 416 -4.50 -14.45 36.73
C MET A 416 -5.92 -14.30 37.25
N GLY A 417 -6.47 -15.34 37.83
CA GLY A 417 -7.91 -15.42 38.13
C GLY A 417 -8.76 -15.43 36.86
N GLU A 418 -10.08 -15.33 37.02
CA GLU A 418 -11.01 -15.37 35.91
C GLU A 418 -10.95 -14.10 35.06
N ARG A 419 -11.10 -14.26 33.73
CA ARG A 419 -11.13 -13.19 32.75
C ARG A 419 -12.33 -13.30 31.83
N VAL A 420 -12.81 -12.18 31.34
CA VAL A 420 -13.89 -12.10 30.36
C VAL A 420 -13.42 -11.27 29.19
N TYR A 421 -13.02 -11.90 28.11
CA TYR A 421 -12.65 -11.23 26.87
C TYR A 421 -13.83 -11.09 25.91
N TYR A 422 -14.56 -12.18 25.70
CA TYR A 422 -15.66 -12.21 24.74
C TYR A 422 -16.97 -11.74 25.37
N ASN A 423 -17.45 -10.59 24.87
CA ASN A 423 -18.71 -9.98 25.25
C ASN A 423 -19.60 -9.83 24.01
N PRO A 424 -20.50 -10.80 23.74
CA PRO A 424 -21.40 -10.76 22.60
C PRO A 424 -22.27 -9.51 22.59
N VAL A 425 -22.49 -8.93 21.41
CA VAL A 425 -23.40 -7.80 21.23
C VAL A 425 -24.83 -8.29 20.97
N PRO A 426 -25.89 -7.50 21.29
CA PRO A 426 -27.27 -7.91 21.08
C PRO A 426 -27.68 -7.78 19.59
N ARG A 427 -26.98 -8.48 18.69
CA ARG A 427 -27.24 -8.47 17.24
C ARG A 427 -27.07 -9.87 16.64
N GLY A 428 -27.97 -10.22 15.73
CA GLY A 428 -27.93 -11.49 15.01
C GLY A 428 -27.90 -12.72 15.94
N LEU A 429 -27.03 -13.68 15.63
CA LEU A 429 -26.86 -14.87 16.45
C LEU A 429 -26.29 -14.58 17.85
N GLU A 430 -25.54 -13.49 18.00
CA GLU A 430 -24.93 -13.15 19.29
C GLU A 430 -25.95 -12.80 20.38
N ILE A 431 -27.21 -12.47 20.06
CA ILE A 431 -28.30 -12.35 21.03
C ILE A 431 -28.40 -13.67 21.85
N LYS A 432 -28.54 -14.81 21.15
CA LYS A 432 -28.65 -16.12 21.78
C LYS A 432 -27.37 -16.57 22.52
N LEU A 433 -26.22 -16.22 21.92
CA LEU A 433 -24.91 -16.49 22.55
C LEU A 433 -24.75 -15.72 23.86
N LYS A 434 -25.16 -14.43 23.84
CA LYS A 434 -25.11 -13.58 25.04
C LYS A 434 -25.97 -14.13 26.16
N GLU A 435 -27.23 -14.47 25.89
CA GLU A 435 -28.13 -15.05 26.88
C GLU A 435 -27.60 -16.34 27.49
N LYS A 436 -27.00 -17.23 26.67
CA LYS A 436 -26.37 -18.46 27.13
C LYS A 436 -25.16 -18.17 28.01
N LEU A 437 -24.27 -17.30 27.60
CA LEU A 437 -23.03 -16.99 28.33
C LEU A 437 -23.32 -16.22 29.61
N ASP A 438 -24.27 -15.33 29.64
CA ASP A 438 -24.66 -14.62 30.86
C ASP A 438 -25.22 -15.56 31.90
N ARG A 439 -26.05 -16.54 31.49
CA ARG A 439 -26.55 -17.61 32.39
C ARG A 439 -25.40 -18.49 32.94
N LEU A 440 -24.45 -18.88 32.11
CA LEU A 440 -23.29 -19.66 32.52
C LEU A 440 -22.39 -18.91 33.48
N ARG A 441 -22.16 -17.62 33.23
CA ARG A 441 -21.36 -16.75 34.13
C ARG A 441 -21.99 -16.65 35.51
N ALA A 442 -23.30 -16.37 35.54
CA ALA A 442 -24.03 -16.29 36.77
C ALA A 442 -23.99 -17.63 37.56
N ALA A 443 -24.16 -18.76 36.87
CA ALA A 443 -24.09 -20.08 37.49
C ALA A 443 -22.67 -20.38 38.06
N ARG A 444 -21.60 -19.97 37.35
CA ARG A 444 -20.21 -20.09 37.84
C ARG A 444 -19.94 -19.21 39.06
N GLU A 445 -20.45 -17.99 39.07
CA GLU A 445 -20.32 -17.07 40.21
C GLU A 445 -21.02 -17.64 41.44
N GLN A 446 -22.24 -18.20 41.29
CA GLN A 446 -22.97 -18.84 42.36
C GLN A 446 -22.22 -20.08 42.92
N ALA A 447 -21.75 -20.97 42.04
CA ALA A 447 -21.02 -22.18 42.45
C ALA A 447 -19.74 -21.83 43.23
N ARG A 448 -19.06 -20.76 42.90
CA ARG A 448 -17.88 -20.25 43.62
C ARG A 448 -18.26 -19.65 44.99
N ALA A 449 -19.35 -18.88 45.03
CA ALA A 449 -19.85 -18.31 46.30
C ALA A 449 -20.23 -19.41 47.29
N ASP A 450 -20.86 -20.49 46.82
CA ASP A 450 -21.24 -21.64 47.65
C ASP A 450 -20.01 -22.40 48.17
N LYS A 451 -18.90 -22.47 47.43
CA LYS A 451 -17.64 -23.07 47.91
C LYS A 451 -16.89 -22.17 48.90
N GLY A 452 -16.86 -20.84 48.66
CA GLY A 452 -16.21 -19.88 49.53
C GLY A 452 -16.89 -19.70 50.89
N GLY A 453 -18.15 -20.11 51.03
CA GLY A 453 -18.94 -20.01 52.27
C GLY A 453 -18.82 -21.23 53.21
N LYS A 454 -18.12 -22.32 52.86
CA LYS A 454 -17.86 -23.43 53.76
C LYS A 454 -16.67 -23.13 54.64
N PRO A 455 -16.80 -22.97 55.97
CA PRO A 455 -15.65 -22.85 56.85
C PRO A 455 -14.83 -24.15 56.75
N THR A 456 -13.53 -23.99 56.54
CA THR A 456 -12.56 -25.07 56.70
C THR A 456 -12.68 -25.62 58.12
N ALA A 457 -13.20 -26.83 58.24
CA ALA A 457 -13.20 -27.58 59.48
C ALA A 457 -11.85 -28.25 59.70
#